data_bdba84589796e86c5ba2c1fa5007fd67
#
_entry.id   bdba84589796e86c5ba2c1fa5007fd67
#
_cell.length_a   1.000
_cell.length_b   1.000
_cell.length_c   1.000
_cell.angle_alpha   90.00
_cell.angle_beta   90.00
_cell.angle_gamma   90.00
#
_symmetry.space_group_name_H-M   'P 1'
#
loop_
_entity.id
_entity.type
_entity.pdbx_description
1 polymer ?
#
loop_
_entity_poly.entity_id
_entity_poly.type
_entity_poly.pdbx_seq_one_letter_code
_entity_poly.pdbx_strand_id
1 'polypeptide(L)'
;MSITEEMIERKEENFSRAAIMLLKGIVSRGRDEVLWQTLIRDRSALEDYFRRIGLLLIIDEVDEYAYLKQEEAAALPRLVQRYPLSYPVSMLLVQLRKALGEQDTVSGTKLVISFEDIMRRMEPFLPVPGNEMKFRLSLEHTISQVIQLGFLQKRKGSEDEYEVRPVLRSFVDAQWLSDFYEKLAEYEKYGEKQHTEQVVENPEGKEGLLDESVFHD
;
A
#
# COMPACT_ATOMS: atom_id res chain seq x y z
N MET A 1 -31.38 1.60 33.74
CA MET A 1 -30.39 2.49 33.11
C MET A 1 -31.12 3.70 32.55
N SER A 2 -30.60 4.91 32.77
CA SER A 2 -31.20 6.12 32.21
C SER A 2 -30.87 6.21 30.71
N ILE A 3 -31.76 6.78 29.90
CA ILE A 3 -31.52 7.03 28.46
C ILE A 3 -30.20 7.78 28.24
N THR A 4 -29.81 8.62 29.19
CA THR A 4 -28.55 9.37 29.14
C THR A 4 -27.33 8.47 29.34
N GLU A 5 -27.40 7.49 30.22
CA GLU A 5 -26.33 6.51 30.47
C GLU A 5 -26.11 5.63 29.24
N GLU A 6 -27.17 5.13 28.62
CA GLU A 6 -27.10 4.33 27.41
C GLU A 6 -26.51 5.13 26.20
N MET A 7 -26.83 6.43 26.10
CA MET A 7 -26.24 7.28 25.06
C MET A 7 -24.75 7.54 25.27
N ILE A 8 -24.31 7.70 26.51
CA ILE A 8 -22.89 7.91 26.84
C ILE A 8 -22.12 6.62 26.56
N GLU A 9 -22.61 5.47 27.02
CA GLU A 9 -21.99 4.16 26.79
C GLU A 9 -21.83 3.85 25.30
N ARG A 10 -22.89 4.07 24.49
CA ARG A 10 -22.85 3.91 23.03
C ARG A 10 -21.85 4.87 22.34
N LYS A 11 -21.68 6.07 22.87
CA LYS A 11 -20.70 7.04 22.34
C LYS A 11 -19.27 6.57 22.60
N GLU A 12 -18.99 6.08 23.81
CA GLU A 12 -17.67 5.55 24.19
C GLU A 12 -17.34 4.28 23.40
N GLU A 13 -18.32 3.39 23.20
CA GLU A 13 -18.16 2.20 22.37
C GLU A 13 -17.80 2.55 20.93
N ASN A 14 -18.50 3.51 20.32
CA ASN A 14 -18.22 3.96 18.96
C ASN A 14 -16.83 4.62 18.84
N PHE A 15 -16.42 5.42 19.83
CA PHE A 15 -15.07 5.99 19.89
C PHE A 15 -14.00 4.89 19.94
N SER A 16 -14.17 3.93 20.85
CA SER A 16 -13.24 2.80 21.01
C SER A 16 -13.16 1.96 19.74
N ARG A 17 -14.29 1.70 19.09
CA ARG A 17 -14.34 1.01 17.81
C ARG A 17 -13.57 1.78 16.73
N ALA A 18 -13.75 3.10 16.65
CA ALA A 18 -13.05 3.94 15.71
C ALA A 18 -11.52 3.91 15.94
N ALA A 19 -11.09 4.01 17.19
CA ALA A 19 -9.68 3.94 17.57
C ALA A 19 -9.07 2.58 17.20
N ILE A 20 -9.76 1.47 17.48
CA ILE A 20 -9.30 0.13 17.12
C ILE A 20 -9.20 -0.05 15.61
N MET A 21 -10.19 0.43 14.85
CA MET A 21 -10.18 0.29 13.40
C MET A 21 -9.07 1.10 12.74
N LEU A 22 -8.75 2.29 13.26
CA LEU A 22 -7.59 3.08 12.82
C LEU A 22 -6.25 2.37 13.11
N LEU A 23 -6.12 1.71 14.26
CA LEU A 23 -4.92 0.91 14.59
C LEU A 23 -4.77 -0.32 13.68
N LYS A 24 -5.87 -0.85 13.14
CA LYS A 24 -5.85 -1.97 12.19
C LYS A 24 -5.50 -1.56 10.76
N GLY A 25 -5.55 -0.25 10.44
CA GLY A 25 -5.18 0.26 9.13
C GLY A 25 -6.09 1.37 8.60
N ILE A 26 -6.25 1.39 7.28
CA ILE A 26 -7.00 2.45 6.59
C ILE A 26 -8.50 2.27 6.79
N VAL A 27 -9.15 3.30 7.30
CA VAL A 27 -10.61 3.41 7.37
C VAL A 27 -11.12 4.24 6.20
N SER A 28 -12.22 3.84 5.60
CA SER A 28 -12.86 4.61 4.53
C SER A 28 -14.37 4.59 4.67
N ARG A 29 -14.99 5.71 4.32
CA ARG A 29 -16.44 5.91 4.39
C ARG A 29 -17.24 4.81 3.70
N GLY A 30 -16.82 4.42 2.49
CA GLY A 30 -17.53 3.41 1.70
C GLY A 30 -17.58 2.00 2.30
N ARG A 31 -16.80 1.73 3.36
CA ARG A 31 -16.86 0.46 4.11
C ARG A 31 -17.79 0.50 5.30
N ASP A 32 -17.82 1.62 6.03
CA ASP A 32 -18.60 1.77 7.26
C ASP A 32 -18.92 3.25 7.49
N GLU A 33 -20.13 3.66 7.09
CA GLU A 33 -20.62 5.04 7.22
C GLU A 33 -20.72 5.47 8.68
N VAL A 34 -21.17 4.59 9.57
CA VAL A 34 -21.32 4.92 11.00
C VAL A 34 -19.96 5.19 11.63
N LEU A 35 -18.98 4.38 11.29
CA LEU A 35 -17.60 4.56 11.71
C LEU A 35 -17.03 5.88 11.20
N TRP A 36 -17.27 6.21 9.93
CA TRP A 36 -16.84 7.46 9.31
C TRP A 36 -17.42 8.67 10.01
N GLN A 37 -18.72 8.68 10.27
CA GLN A 37 -19.37 9.76 11.00
C GLN A 37 -18.82 9.93 12.43
N THR A 38 -18.46 8.82 13.07
CA THR A 38 -17.82 8.85 14.39
C THR A 38 -16.43 9.48 14.30
N LEU A 39 -15.64 9.15 13.27
CA LEU A 39 -14.31 9.74 13.05
C LEU A 39 -14.39 11.26 12.86
N ILE A 40 -15.33 11.73 12.04
CA ILE A 40 -15.50 13.17 11.81
C ILE A 40 -15.98 13.89 13.06
N ARG A 41 -16.99 13.34 13.75
CA ARG A 41 -17.57 13.96 14.95
C ARG A 41 -16.57 14.04 16.12
N ASP A 42 -15.83 12.94 16.36
CA ASP A 42 -14.94 12.80 17.52
C ASP A 42 -13.47 13.02 17.13
N ARG A 43 -13.21 13.69 16.00
CA ARG A 43 -11.90 13.93 15.42
C ARG A 43 -10.88 14.45 16.44
N SER A 44 -11.20 15.55 17.13
CA SER A 44 -10.29 16.17 18.10
C SER A 44 -9.93 15.21 19.24
N ALA A 45 -10.90 14.47 19.76
CA ALA A 45 -10.67 13.51 20.84
C ALA A 45 -9.78 12.33 20.36
N LEU A 46 -9.96 11.86 19.13
CA LEU A 46 -9.11 10.83 18.51
C LEU A 46 -7.71 11.35 18.24
N GLU A 47 -7.55 12.58 17.74
CA GLU A 47 -6.25 13.21 17.54
C GLU A 47 -5.47 13.32 18.87
N ASP A 48 -6.12 13.78 19.95
CA ASP A 48 -5.51 13.89 21.27
C ASP A 48 -5.14 12.51 21.85
N TYR A 49 -6.00 11.51 21.66
CA TYR A 49 -5.75 10.14 22.08
C TYR A 49 -4.50 9.56 21.41
N PHE A 50 -4.44 9.64 20.07
CA PHE A 50 -3.35 9.07 19.29
C PHE A 50 -2.04 9.82 19.43
N ARG A 51 -2.07 11.14 19.61
CA ARG A 51 -0.88 11.96 19.84
C ARG A 51 -0.11 11.53 21.09
N ARG A 52 -0.78 11.06 22.14
CA ARG A 52 -0.15 10.55 23.36
C ARG A 52 0.78 9.35 23.12
N ILE A 53 0.55 8.60 22.06
CA ILE A 53 1.35 7.44 21.65
C ILE A 53 2.17 7.71 20.37
N GLY A 54 2.33 8.99 20.01
CA GLY A 54 3.16 9.42 18.88
C GLY A 54 2.56 9.11 17.50
N LEU A 55 1.23 9.01 17.43
CA LEU A 55 0.52 8.80 16.17
C LEU A 55 -0.26 10.06 15.78
N LEU A 56 -0.21 10.39 14.50
CA LEU A 56 -0.97 11.48 13.87
C LEU A 56 -2.16 10.88 13.12
N LEU A 57 -3.35 11.36 13.41
CA LEU A 57 -4.55 11.00 12.65
C LEU A 57 -4.63 11.87 11.39
N ILE A 58 -4.62 11.23 10.24
CA ILE A 58 -4.79 11.87 8.94
C ILE A 58 -6.19 11.54 8.44
N ILE A 59 -6.99 12.55 8.14
CA ILE A 59 -8.33 12.43 7.57
C ILE A 59 -8.37 13.22 6.27
N ASP A 60 -8.69 12.55 5.19
CA ASP A 60 -9.00 13.16 3.90
C ASP A 60 -10.50 13.06 3.68
N GLU A 61 -11.18 14.22 3.80
CA GLU A 61 -12.63 14.29 3.66
C GLU A 61 -13.08 14.31 2.19
N VAL A 62 -12.19 14.67 1.27
CA VAL A 62 -12.47 14.69 -0.17
C VAL A 62 -12.45 13.28 -0.74
N ASP A 63 -11.39 12.54 -0.46
CA ASP A 63 -11.22 11.15 -0.89
C ASP A 63 -11.81 10.13 0.12
N GLU A 64 -12.41 10.62 1.22
CA GLU A 64 -13.20 9.87 2.21
C GLU A 64 -12.44 8.70 2.86
N TYR A 65 -11.19 8.94 3.29
CA TYR A 65 -10.40 7.96 4.05
C TYR A 65 -9.67 8.59 5.25
N ALA A 66 -9.30 7.74 6.21
CA ALA A 66 -8.49 8.11 7.37
C ALA A 66 -7.48 7.01 7.70
N TYR A 67 -6.33 7.40 8.24
CA TYR A 67 -5.28 6.49 8.71
C TYR A 67 -4.40 7.14 9.76
N LEU A 68 -3.58 6.33 10.44
CA LEU A 68 -2.60 6.80 11.41
C LEU A 68 -1.20 6.81 10.78
N LYS A 69 -0.48 7.90 10.99
CA LYS A 69 0.92 8.07 10.62
C LYS A 69 1.75 8.22 11.88
N GLN A 70 2.85 7.49 12.00
CA GLN A 70 3.76 7.67 13.14
C GLN A 70 4.56 8.96 12.98
N GLU A 71 4.64 9.75 14.05
CA GLU A 71 5.46 10.97 14.10
C GLU A 71 6.93 10.57 14.20
N GLU A 72 7.73 10.94 13.19
CA GLU A 72 9.14 10.54 13.14
C GLU A 72 10.02 11.26 14.17
N ALA A 73 9.61 12.46 14.59
CA ALA A 73 10.32 13.27 15.59
C ALA A 73 10.09 12.80 17.03
N ALA A 74 9.11 11.96 17.28
CA ALA A 74 8.84 11.48 18.63
C ALA A 74 9.89 10.43 19.03
N ALA A 75 10.56 10.63 20.19
CA ALA A 75 11.48 9.66 20.77
C ALA A 75 10.75 8.43 21.38
N LEU A 76 9.68 8.00 20.71
CA LEU A 76 8.85 6.88 21.12
C LEU A 76 9.20 5.62 20.31
N PRO A 77 9.07 4.43 20.91
CA PRO A 77 9.21 3.18 20.17
C PRO A 77 8.20 3.14 19.00
N ARG A 78 8.61 2.57 17.88
CA ARG A 78 7.70 2.38 16.74
C ARG A 78 6.62 1.36 17.08
N LEU A 79 5.38 1.75 16.89
CA LEU A 79 4.24 0.86 17.07
C LEU A 79 4.18 -0.21 15.98
N VAL A 80 4.55 0.15 14.76
CA VAL A 80 4.59 -0.75 13.61
C VAL A 80 6.03 -0.86 13.13
N GLN A 81 6.55 -2.10 13.08
CA GLN A 81 7.84 -2.35 12.47
C GLN A 81 7.76 -2.04 10.96
N ARG A 82 8.82 -1.44 10.43
CA ARG A 82 8.94 -1.27 8.98
C ARG A 82 9.36 -2.62 8.39
N TYR A 83 8.44 -3.25 7.67
CA TYR A 83 8.79 -4.37 6.81
C TYR A 83 9.06 -3.81 5.41
N PRO A 84 10.22 -4.12 4.82
CA PRO A 84 10.48 -3.75 3.44
C PRO A 84 9.44 -4.44 2.55
N LEU A 85 8.85 -3.67 1.65
CA LEU A 85 7.95 -4.24 0.63
C LEU A 85 8.80 -5.00 -0.39
N SER A 86 8.32 -6.16 -0.83
CA SER A 86 8.98 -6.87 -1.92
C SER A 86 8.97 -6.04 -3.21
N TYR A 87 9.94 -6.27 -4.09
CA TYR A 87 10.05 -5.58 -5.37
C TYR A 87 8.74 -5.63 -6.19
N PRO A 88 8.08 -6.80 -6.38
CA PRO A 88 6.81 -6.85 -7.10
C PRO A 88 5.71 -6.00 -6.48
N VAL A 89 5.60 -5.97 -5.15
CA VAL A 89 4.62 -5.15 -4.44
C VAL A 89 4.92 -3.66 -4.64
N SER A 90 6.18 -3.24 -4.44
CA SER A 90 6.59 -1.85 -4.63
C SER A 90 6.35 -1.39 -6.07
N MET A 91 6.68 -2.23 -7.05
CA MET A 91 6.45 -1.92 -8.47
C MET A 91 4.96 -1.80 -8.78
N LEU A 92 4.12 -2.70 -8.24
CA LEU A 92 2.68 -2.61 -8.43
C LEU A 92 2.11 -1.32 -7.83
N LEU A 93 2.56 -0.90 -6.65
CA LEU A 93 2.16 0.39 -6.07
C LEU A 93 2.54 1.57 -6.95
N VAL A 94 3.73 1.56 -7.56
CA VAL A 94 4.17 2.60 -8.52
C VAL A 94 3.26 2.63 -9.75
N GLN A 95 2.94 1.47 -10.33
CA GLN A 95 2.09 1.40 -11.51
C GLN A 95 0.65 1.87 -11.22
N LEU A 96 0.10 1.48 -10.07
CA LEU A 96 -1.20 1.95 -9.62
C LEU A 96 -1.21 3.45 -9.33
N ARG A 97 -0.13 3.99 -8.75
CA ARG A 97 0.01 5.43 -8.51
C ARG A 97 0.07 6.24 -9.80
N LYS A 98 0.77 5.71 -10.83
CA LYS A 98 0.78 6.30 -12.18
C LYS A 98 -0.62 6.28 -12.79
N ALA A 99 -1.32 5.16 -12.71
CA ALA A 99 -2.70 5.03 -13.22
C ALA A 99 -3.66 6.04 -12.55
N LEU A 100 -3.54 6.28 -11.24
CA LEU A 100 -4.29 7.33 -10.54
C LEU A 100 -3.99 8.73 -11.08
N GLY A 101 -2.72 9.04 -11.36
CA GLY A 101 -2.33 10.33 -11.94
C GLY A 101 -2.84 10.51 -13.37
N GLU A 102 -2.87 9.46 -14.18
CA GLU A 102 -3.41 9.47 -15.54
C GLU A 102 -4.93 9.77 -15.54
N GLN A 103 -5.66 9.25 -14.54
CA GLN A 103 -7.10 9.45 -14.42
C GLN A 103 -7.48 10.84 -13.90
N ASP A 104 -6.70 11.45 -13.02
CA ASP A 104 -6.98 12.77 -12.45
C ASP A 104 -7.16 13.86 -13.52
N THR A 105 -6.60 13.63 -14.73
CA THR A 105 -6.76 14.52 -15.88
C THR A 105 -8.11 14.37 -16.58
N VAL A 106 -8.90 13.33 -16.30
CA VAL A 106 -10.06 12.95 -17.13
C VAL A 106 -11.41 13.01 -16.40
N SER A 107 -11.50 12.66 -15.12
CA SER A 107 -12.77 12.78 -14.35
C SER A 107 -12.62 12.38 -12.87
N GLY A 108 -13.42 12.96 -11.97
CA GLY A 108 -13.49 12.64 -10.54
C GLY A 108 -14.13 11.27 -10.19
N THR A 109 -14.04 10.29 -11.08
CA THR A 109 -14.56 8.93 -10.88
C THR A 109 -13.49 8.04 -10.23
N LYS A 110 -13.92 7.04 -9.47
CA LYS A 110 -13.02 6.04 -8.86
C LYS A 110 -12.29 5.24 -9.94
N LEU A 111 -10.97 5.08 -9.78
CA LEU A 111 -10.20 4.26 -10.70
C LEU A 111 -10.50 2.78 -10.48
N VAL A 112 -11.02 2.15 -11.51
CA VAL A 112 -11.19 0.69 -11.60
C VAL A 112 -10.22 0.15 -12.63
N ILE A 113 -9.48 -0.89 -12.27
CA ILE A 113 -8.48 -1.54 -13.12
C ILE A 113 -8.75 -3.04 -13.17
N SER A 114 -8.62 -3.64 -14.34
CA SER A 114 -8.77 -5.09 -14.51
C SER A 114 -7.48 -5.84 -14.15
N PHE A 115 -7.59 -7.14 -13.87
CA PHE A 115 -6.43 -8.02 -13.71
C PHE A 115 -5.52 -7.97 -14.94
N GLU A 116 -6.08 -8.01 -16.13
CA GLU A 116 -5.35 -7.96 -17.40
C GLU A 116 -4.60 -6.63 -17.61
N ASP A 117 -5.18 -5.50 -17.16
CA ASP A 117 -4.49 -4.21 -17.21
C ASP A 117 -3.35 -4.13 -16.21
N ILE A 118 -3.51 -4.71 -15.02
CA ILE A 118 -2.43 -4.85 -14.04
C ILE A 118 -1.32 -5.72 -14.63
N MET A 119 -1.65 -6.87 -15.20
CA MET A 119 -0.70 -7.78 -15.81
C MET A 119 0.13 -7.09 -16.89
N ARG A 120 -0.53 -6.40 -17.82
CA ARG A 120 0.13 -5.64 -18.89
C ARG A 120 1.06 -4.54 -18.37
N ARG A 121 0.69 -3.87 -17.27
CA ARG A 121 1.52 -2.83 -16.65
C ARG A 121 2.71 -3.41 -15.90
N MET A 122 2.62 -4.65 -15.40
CA MET A 122 3.67 -5.30 -14.61
C MET A 122 4.64 -6.13 -15.44
N GLU A 123 4.20 -6.65 -16.58
CA GLU A 123 4.99 -7.50 -17.49
C GLU A 123 6.40 -6.93 -17.84
N PRO A 124 6.57 -5.62 -18.11
CA PRO A 124 7.90 -5.08 -18.41
C PRO A 124 8.87 -5.08 -17.25
N PHE A 125 8.40 -5.25 -16.01
CA PHE A 125 9.18 -5.08 -14.79
C PHE A 125 9.42 -6.37 -14.02
N LEU A 126 8.71 -7.42 -14.36
CA LEU A 126 8.85 -8.72 -13.70
C LEU A 126 9.44 -9.73 -14.69
N PRO A 127 10.36 -10.59 -14.23
CA PRO A 127 10.85 -11.66 -15.07
C PRO A 127 9.63 -12.54 -15.45
N VAL A 128 9.38 -12.66 -16.75
CA VAL A 128 8.36 -13.57 -17.26
C VAL A 128 8.94 -14.97 -17.19
N PRO A 129 8.53 -15.82 -16.23
CA PRO A 129 8.91 -17.24 -16.28
C PRO A 129 8.41 -17.77 -17.62
N GLY A 130 9.13 -18.68 -18.27
CA GLY A 130 8.69 -19.32 -19.52
C GLY A 130 7.33 -20.07 -19.44
N ASN A 131 6.59 -19.82 -18.35
CA ASN A 131 5.26 -20.35 -18.06
C ASN A 131 4.35 -19.20 -17.58
N GLU A 132 3.46 -18.75 -18.46
CA GLU A 132 2.45 -17.72 -18.21
C GLU A 132 1.59 -18.00 -16.95
N MET A 133 1.29 -19.26 -16.66
CA MET A 133 0.54 -19.66 -15.47
C MET A 133 1.27 -19.30 -14.18
N LYS A 134 2.60 -19.49 -14.12
CA LYS A 134 3.40 -19.11 -12.94
C LYS A 134 3.44 -17.60 -12.75
N PHE A 135 3.55 -16.85 -13.85
CA PHE A 135 3.49 -15.39 -13.79
C PHE A 135 2.14 -14.90 -13.25
N ARG A 136 1.04 -15.47 -13.75
CA ARG A 136 -0.31 -15.14 -13.29
C ARG A 136 -0.49 -15.38 -11.79
N LEU A 137 -0.09 -16.57 -11.29
CA LEU A 137 -0.17 -16.90 -9.86
C LEU A 137 0.68 -15.98 -8.98
N SER A 138 1.90 -15.64 -9.42
CA SER A 138 2.76 -14.69 -8.72
C SER A 138 2.13 -13.29 -8.64
N LEU A 139 1.51 -12.84 -9.73
CA LEU A 139 0.83 -11.55 -9.78
C LEU A 139 -0.42 -11.54 -8.90
N GLU A 140 -1.21 -12.61 -8.88
CA GLU A 140 -2.36 -12.77 -7.98
C GLU A 140 -1.95 -12.67 -6.51
N HIS A 141 -0.82 -13.28 -6.15
CA HIS A 141 -0.25 -13.16 -4.80
C HIS A 141 0.15 -11.71 -4.49
N THR A 142 0.83 -11.04 -5.41
CA THR A 142 1.21 -9.62 -5.28
C THR A 142 -0.01 -8.71 -5.12
N ILE A 143 -1.05 -8.91 -5.94
CA ILE A 143 -2.33 -8.18 -5.83
C ILE A 143 -2.98 -8.42 -4.46
N SER A 144 -2.98 -9.66 -3.98
CA SER A 144 -3.53 -10.01 -2.65
C SER A 144 -2.82 -9.27 -1.53
N GLN A 145 -1.49 -9.13 -1.61
CA GLN A 145 -0.71 -8.33 -0.64
C GLN A 145 -1.11 -6.85 -0.69
N VAL A 146 -1.28 -6.27 -1.89
CA VAL A 146 -1.69 -4.87 -2.05
C VAL A 146 -3.12 -4.63 -1.55
N ILE A 147 -4.01 -5.62 -1.68
CA ILE A 147 -5.35 -5.60 -1.07
C ILE A 147 -5.27 -5.62 0.46
N GLN A 148 -4.41 -6.46 1.04
CA GLN A 148 -4.20 -6.52 2.50
C GLN A 148 -3.63 -5.19 3.04
N LEU A 149 -2.74 -4.54 2.30
CA LEU A 149 -2.24 -3.20 2.62
C LEU A 149 -3.32 -2.11 2.53
N GLY A 150 -4.46 -2.38 1.90
CA GLY A 150 -5.60 -1.47 1.79
C GLY A 150 -5.53 -0.50 0.61
N PHE A 151 -4.64 -0.71 -0.37
CA PHE A 151 -4.48 0.15 -1.55
C PHE A 151 -5.30 -0.31 -2.75
N LEU A 152 -5.71 -1.58 -2.76
CA LEU A 152 -6.66 -2.14 -3.71
C LEU A 152 -7.87 -2.72 -2.98
N GLN A 153 -9.01 -2.71 -3.65
CA GLN A 153 -10.22 -3.39 -3.19
C GLN A 153 -10.86 -4.14 -4.34
N LYS A 154 -11.15 -5.44 -4.15
CA LYS A 154 -11.90 -6.20 -5.15
C LYS A 154 -13.29 -5.60 -5.33
N ARG A 155 -13.71 -5.38 -6.57
CA ARG A 155 -15.02 -4.81 -6.89
C ARG A 155 -16.13 -5.82 -6.64
N LYS A 156 -17.19 -5.40 -5.96
CA LYS A 156 -18.36 -6.27 -5.76
C LYS A 156 -19.02 -6.60 -7.10
N GLY A 157 -19.23 -7.89 -7.34
CA GLY A 157 -19.88 -8.40 -8.57
C GLY A 157 -18.94 -8.61 -9.75
N SER A 158 -17.64 -8.43 -9.57
CA SER A 158 -16.60 -8.79 -10.55
C SER A 158 -15.51 -9.61 -9.88
N GLU A 159 -14.99 -10.61 -10.59
CA GLU A 159 -13.87 -11.42 -10.10
C GLU A 159 -12.51 -10.79 -10.42
N ASP A 160 -12.42 -10.08 -11.53
CA ASP A 160 -11.17 -9.61 -12.11
C ASP A 160 -11.04 -8.07 -12.14
N GLU A 161 -11.89 -7.33 -11.41
CA GLU A 161 -11.80 -5.88 -11.32
C GLU A 161 -11.48 -5.41 -9.90
N TYR A 162 -10.63 -4.41 -9.82
CA TYR A 162 -10.13 -3.83 -8.58
C TYR A 162 -10.32 -2.32 -8.59
N GLU A 163 -10.83 -1.78 -7.49
CA GLU A 163 -10.86 -0.33 -7.22
C GLU A 163 -9.51 0.07 -6.61
N VAL A 164 -8.81 1.00 -7.24
CA VAL A 164 -7.60 1.60 -6.68
C VAL A 164 -7.98 2.66 -5.67
N ARG A 165 -7.44 2.55 -4.46
CA ARG A 165 -7.81 3.43 -3.36
C ARG A 165 -7.03 4.75 -3.41
N PRO A 166 -7.70 5.92 -3.29
CA PRO A 166 -7.06 7.23 -3.34
C PRO A 166 -5.95 7.42 -2.31
N VAL A 167 -6.04 6.78 -1.14
CA VAL A 167 -5.02 6.81 -0.09
C VAL A 167 -3.61 6.45 -0.61
N LEU A 168 -3.52 5.73 -1.72
CA LEU A 168 -2.25 5.42 -2.38
C LEU A 168 -1.46 6.68 -2.75
N ARG A 169 -2.13 7.81 -3.03
CA ARG A 169 -1.47 9.10 -3.32
C ARG A 169 -0.67 9.62 -2.13
N SER A 170 -1.22 9.45 -0.92
CA SER A 170 -0.58 9.89 0.32
C SER A 170 0.52 8.95 0.78
N PHE A 171 0.44 7.67 0.40
CA PHE A 171 1.45 6.67 0.75
C PHE A 171 2.62 6.65 -0.23
N VAL A 172 2.33 6.72 -1.54
CA VAL A 172 3.33 6.79 -2.62
C VAL A 172 3.39 8.24 -3.10
N ASP A 173 4.02 9.09 -2.31
CA ASP A 173 4.24 10.51 -2.64
C ASP A 173 5.46 10.70 -3.58
N ALA A 174 5.76 11.93 -3.92
CA ALA A 174 6.86 12.25 -4.83
C ALA A 174 8.23 11.85 -4.25
N GLN A 175 8.42 11.99 -2.92
CA GLN A 175 9.66 11.62 -2.26
C GLN A 175 9.85 10.09 -2.29
N TRP A 176 8.82 9.34 -1.95
CA TRP A 176 8.84 7.87 -2.01
C TRP A 176 9.16 7.38 -3.43
N LEU A 177 8.56 8.00 -4.47
CA LEU A 177 8.85 7.66 -5.86
C LEU A 177 10.31 7.96 -6.23
N SER A 178 10.85 9.10 -5.79
CA SER A 178 12.25 9.46 -6.03
C SER A 178 13.19 8.43 -5.39
N ASP A 179 12.98 8.13 -4.11
CA ASP A 179 13.78 7.16 -3.36
C ASP A 179 13.73 5.75 -3.99
N PHE A 180 12.55 5.37 -4.48
CA PHE A 180 12.36 4.09 -5.15
C PHE A 180 13.13 4.02 -6.49
N TYR A 181 13.07 5.07 -7.32
CA TYR A 181 13.80 5.10 -8.58
C TYR A 181 15.31 5.20 -8.38
N GLU A 182 15.79 5.91 -7.36
CA GLU A 182 17.22 5.94 -7.01
C GLU A 182 17.73 4.54 -6.65
N LYS A 183 16.99 3.81 -5.81
CA LYS A 183 17.35 2.42 -5.47
C LYS A 183 17.32 1.49 -6.67
N LEU A 184 16.33 1.61 -7.56
CA LEU A 184 16.30 0.84 -8.80
C LEU A 184 17.55 1.08 -9.65
N ALA A 185 17.93 2.34 -9.86
CA ALA A 185 19.12 2.69 -10.64
C ALA A 185 20.43 2.18 -9.99
N GLU A 186 20.47 2.08 -8.65
CA GLU A 186 21.58 1.44 -7.96
C GLU A 186 21.62 -0.07 -8.24
N TYR A 187 20.50 -0.77 -8.15
CA TYR A 187 20.44 -2.21 -8.43
C TYR A 187 20.80 -2.54 -9.89
N GLU A 188 20.36 -1.75 -10.87
CA GLU A 188 20.73 -1.92 -12.26
C GLU A 188 22.25 -1.79 -12.45
N LYS A 189 22.88 -0.79 -11.83
CA LYS A 189 24.35 -0.61 -11.88
C LYS A 189 25.13 -1.77 -11.22
N TYR A 190 24.60 -2.37 -10.17
CA TYR A 190 25.20 -3.54 -9.54
C TYR A 190 25.03 -4.79 -10.40
N GLY A 191 23.88 -4.98 -11.02
CA GLY A 191 23.61 -6.08 -11.94
C GLY A 191 24.51 -6.04 -13.17
N GLU A 192 24.71 -4.86 -13.78
CA GLU A 192 25.61 -4.66 -14.92
C GLU A 192 27.10 -4.95 -14.56
N LYS A 193 27.54 -4.54 -13.36
CA LYS A 193 28.92 -4.83 -12.90
C LYS A 193 29.17 -6.31 -12.72
N GLN A 194 28.25 -7.04 -12.09
CA GLN A 194 28.38 -8.48 -11.90
C GLN A 194 28.36 -9.24 -13.24
N HIS A 195 27.56 -8.78 -14.20
CA HIS A 195 27.53 -9.40 -15.53
C HIS A 195 28.82 -9.13 -16.31
N THR A 196 29.43 -7.97 -16.13
CA THR A 196 30.69 -7.61 -16.79
C THR A 196 31.87 -8.36 -16.17
N GLU A 197 31.91 -8.55 -14.86
CA GLU A 197 32.96 -9.32 -14.18
C GLU A 197 32.88 -10.82 -14.50
N GLN A 198 31.66 -11.40 -14.58
CA GLN A 198 31.48 -12.82 -14.94
C GLN A 198 31.81 -13.11 -16.42
N VAL A 199 31.61 -12.16 -17.32
CA VAL A 199 31.96 -12.30 -18.76
C VAL A 199 33.47 -12.26 -18.96
N VAL A 200 34.22 -11.59 -18.07
CA VAL A 200 35.70 -11.53 -18.14
C VAL A 200 36.35 -12.76 -17.52
N GLU A 201 35.71 -13.43 -16.55
CA GLU A 201 36.29 -14.60 -15.88
C GLU A 201 35.92 -15.96 -16.50
N ASN A 202 34.96 -16.06 -17.41
CA ASN A 202 34.58 -17.36 -17.98
C ASN A 202 34.16 -17.27 -19.45
N PRO A 203 35.07 -17.42 -20.42
CA PRO A 203 34.75 -17.47 -21.84
C PRO A 203 34.11 -18.78 -22.30
N GLU A 204 33.88 -19.75 -21.44
CA GLU A 204 33.25 -21.04 -21.77
C GLU A 204 32.09 -21.35 -20.82
N GLY A 205 30.90 -21.22 -21.37
CA GLY A 205 29.55 -21.41 -20.81
C GLY A 205 29.34 -22.32 -19.61
N LYS A 206 28.46 -21.84 -18.73
CA LYS A 206 27.39 -22.67 -18.11
C LYS A 206 26.37 -21.73 -17.41
N GLU A 207 25.11 -21.89 -17.79
CA GLU A 207 23.95 -21.40 -17.07
C GLU A 207 24.00 -21.83 -15.60
N GLY A 208 23.94 -20.89 -14.68
CA GLY A 208 23.88 -21.14 -13.23
C GLY A 208 22.86 -20.21 -12.56
N LEU A 209 21.86 -20.88 -12.03
CA LEU A 209 20.75 -20.43 -11.19
C LEU A 209 21.07 -19.21 -10.29
N LEU A 210 20.17 -18.25 -10.31
CA LEU A 210 20.09 -17.13 -9.37
C LEU A 210 19.76 -17.67 -7.96
N ASP A 211 20.66 -17.46 -7.04
CA ASP A 211 20.50 -17.79 -5.62
C ASP A 211 19.58 -16.75 -4.94
N GLU A 212 18.48 -17.23 -4.34
CA GLU A 212 17.47 -16.44 -3.63
C GLU A 212 17.97 -15.85 -2.28
N SER A 213 19.26 -15.93 -1.96
CA SER A 213 19.79 -15.61 -0.63
C SER A 213 20.16 -14.12 -0.39
N VAL A 214 19.93 -13.21 -1.34
CA VAL A 214 20.40 -11.82 -1.25
C VAL A 214 19.38 -10.85 -0.61
N PHE A 215 18.24 -11.32 -0.14
CA PHE A 215 17.19 -10.46 0.45
C PHE A 215 17.04 -10.58 1.99
N HIS A 216 18.10 -10.98 2.70
CA HIS A 216 18.12 -10.90 4.16
C HIS A 216 19.34 -10.06 4.59
N ASP A 217 19.04 -8.78 4.84
CA ASP A 217 19.57 -7.94 5.94
C ASP A 217 18.81 -6.59 5.99
#